data_be24312514ab0a49c79402ea6a8612e7
#
_entry.id   be24312514ab0a49c79402ea6a8612e7
#
_cell.length_a   1.000
_cell.length_b   1.000
_cell.length_c   1.000
_cell.angle_alpha   90.00
_cell.angle_beta   90.00
_cell.angle_gamma   90.00
#
_symmetry.space_group_name_H-M   'P 1'
#
loop_
_entity.id
_entity.type
_entity.pdbx_description
1 polymer ?
#
loop_
_entity_poly.entity_id
_entity_poly.type
_entity_poly.pdbx_seq_one_letter_code
_entity_poly.pdbx_strand_id
1 'polypeptide(L)'
;ENREAYTLKPTWDKVANADFYEIEFDGMLYTTIRNTYLLFEGLNAETPYSFKVRAVNKDGVSDWATIQVTTKANPLEFAIHGIEGESTAASQGGFGVNRLFDFAESGDNWHTKYRVNAMPLDLIIDIKTVNQLDKFHYLPRTDAGNGTLLKGTVYYSMDKEHWTEAGGFDLSLIHI
;
A
#
# COMPACT_ATOMS: atom_id res chain seq x y z
N GLU A 1 -13.71 4.08 -1.35
CA GLU A 1 -13.02 4.62 -0.17
C GLU A 1 -11.51 4.36 -0.32
N ASN A 2 -10.75 5.41 -0.65
CA ASN A 2 -9.29 5.33 -0.68
C ASN A 2 -8.74 5.88 0.63
N ARG A 3 -8.24 5.00 1.49
CA ARG A 3 -7.57 5.34 2.75
C ARG A 3 -6.22 4.66 2.81
N GLU A 4 -5.22 5.43 3.21
CA GLU A 4 -3.86 4.97 3.47
C GLU A 4 -3.43 5.37 4.88
N ALA A 5 -2.18 5.15 5.24
CA ALA A 5 -1.68 5.49 6.58
C ALA A 5 -1.70 7.02 6.85
N TYR A 6 -1.44 7.82 5.83
CA TYR A 6 -1.25 9.27 5.94
C TYR A 6 -2.14 10.08 5.01
N THR A 7 -3.06 9.41 4.29
CA THR A 7 -3.96 10.06 3.33
C THR A 7 -5.36 9.47 3.40
N LEU A 8 -6.36 10.33 3.14
CA LEU A 8 -7.75 9.95 2.95
C LEU A 8 -8.29 10.65 1.70
N LYS A 9 -9.00 9.89 0.87
CA LYS A 9 -9.72 10.43 -0.29
C LYS A 9 -11.19 10.03 -0.22
N PRO A 10 -12.00 10.70 0.62
CA PRO A 10 -13.44 10.49 0.60
C PRO A 10 -14.04 10.87 -0.76
N THR A 11 -15.05 10.09 -1.16
CA THR A 11 -15.82 10.29 -2.37
C THR A 11 -17.29 10.27 -2.03
N TRP A 12 -18.13 10.95 -2.80
CA TRP A 12 -19.59 10.97 -2.66
C TRP A 12 -20.27 11.01 -4.02
N ASP A 13 -21.53 10.65 -4.04
CA ASP A 13 -22.33 10.70 -5.25
C ASP A 13 -22.69 12.14 -5.63
N LYS A 14 -22.74 12.39 -6.93
CA LYS A 14 -23.15 13.69 -7.43
C LYS A 14 -24.62 13.97 -7.10
N VAL A 15 -24.87 15.07 -6.40
CA VAL A 15 -26.22 15.55 -6.10
C VAL A 15 -26.73 16.40 -7.26
N ALA A 16 -27.94 16.07 -7.75
CA ALA A 16 -28.59 16.86 -8.80
C ALA A 16 -28.82 18.31 -8.34
N ASN A 17 -28.55 19.27 -9.22
CA ASN A 17 -28.71 20.71 -8.96
C ASN A 17 -27.82 21.28 -7.83
N ALA A 18 -26.79 20.56 -7.39
CA ALA A 18 -25.77 21.15 -6.55
C ALA A 18 -24.85 22.04 -7.39
N ASP A 19 -24.62 23.26 -6.93
CA ASP A 19 -23.65 24.17 -7.52
C ASP A 19 -22.23 23.85 -7.05
N PHE A 20 -22.10 23.45 -5.78
CA PHE A 20 -20.87 23.01 -5.15
C PHE A 20 -21.15 22.23 -3.87
N TYR A 21 -20.11 21.76 -3.21
CA TYR A 21 -20.17 21.07 -1.93
C TYR A 21 -19.38 21.84 -0.87
N GLU A 22 -19.83 21.74 0.36
CA GLU A 22 -19.08 22.12 1.56
C GLU A 22 -18.71 20.86 2.31
N ILE A 23 -17.48 20.86 2.84
CA ILE A 23 -16.86 19.73 3.53
C ILE A 23 -16.35 20.22 4.88
N GLU A 24 -16.72 19.50 5.92
CA GLU A 24 -16.08 19.66 7.24
C GLU A 24 -15.19 18.43 7.48
N PHE A 25 -13.92 18.67 7.69
CA PHE A 25 -12.94 17.64 7.98
C PHE A 25 -12.03 18.12 9.12
N ASP A 26 -11.98 17.33 10.18
CA ASP A 26 -11.18 17.62 11.39
C ASP A 26 -11.36 19.05 11.92
N GLY A 27 -12.60 19.53 11.94
CA GLY A 27 -12.98 20.87 12.39
C GLY A 27 -12.70 22.00 11.40
N MET A 28 -12.15 21.71 10.22
CA MET A 28 -11.93 22.69 9.15
C MET A 28 -13.04 22.62 8.10
N LEU A 29 -13.55 23.78 7.70
CA LEU A 29 -14.57 23.90 6.66
C LEU A 29 -13.93 24.26 5.31
N TYR A 30 -14.17 23.41 4.31
CA TYR A 30 -13.80 23.62 2.92
C TYR A 30 -15.05 23.94 2.12
N THR A 31 -15.01 25.02 1.34
CA THR A 31 -16.14 25.50 0.56
C THR A 31 -15.85 25.50 -0.94
N THR A 32 -16.92 25.63 -1.75
CA THR A 32 -16.80 25.73 -3.22
C THR A 32 -16.16 24.53 -3.91
N ILE A 33 -16.25 23.34 -3.30
CA ILE A 33 -15.74 22.11 -3.89
C ILE A 33 -16.72 21.67 -5.00
N ARG A 34 -16.24 21.50 -6.21
CA ARG A 34 -17.05 21.11 -7.39
C ARG A 34 -16.85 19.66 -7.79
N ASN A 35 -15.78 19.02 -7.32
CA ASN A 35 -15.55 17.60 -7.49
C ASN A 35 -16.41 16.79 -6.51
N THR A 36 -16.55 15.53 -6.77
CA THR A 36 -17.20 14.55 -5.87
C THR A 36 -16.17 13.78 -5.03
N TYR A 37 -15.03 14.36 -4.81
CA TYR A 37 -13.96 13.87 -3.94
C TYR A 37 -13.09 15.02 -3.44
N LEU A 38 -12.39 14.77 -2.35
CA LEU A 38 -11.29 15.63 -1.86
C LEU A 38 -10.18 14.74 -1.30
N LEU A 39 -8.93 15.10 -1.53
CA LEU A 39 -7.76 14.41 -1.00
C LEU A 39 -7.25 15.16 0.22
N PHE A 40 -7.06 14.45 1.32
CA PHE A 40 -6.41 14.92 2.54
C PHE A 40 -5.09 14.17 2.72
N GLU A 41 -4.02 14.92 2.95
CA GLU A 41 -2.66 14.41 3.11
C GLU A 41 -2.06 14.88 4.43
N GLY A 42 -0.94 14.28 4.85
CA GLY A 42 -0.25 14.64 6.09
C GLY A 42 -1.02 14.23 7.36
N LEU A 43 -1.88 13.23 7.25
CA LEU A 43 -2.64 12.69 8.39
C LEU A 43 -1.75 11.78 9.25
N ASN A 44 -2.23 11.46 10.45
CA ASN A 44 -1.60 10.45 11.31
C ASN A 44 -2.14 9.05 10.97
N ALA A 45 -1.27 8.04 11.06
CA ALA A 45 -1.67 6.65 10.92
C ALA A 45 -2.59 6.20 12.08
N GLU A 46 -3.41 5.18 11.83
CA GLU A 46 -4.36 4.57 12.80
C GLU A 46 -5.23 5.58 13.57
N THR A 47 -5.49 6.73 12.95
CA THR A 47 -6.19 7.84 13.58
C THR A 47 -7.61 7.97 13.00
N PRO A 48 -8.65 8.05 13.84
CA PRO A 48 -10.01 8.29 13.40
C PRO A 48 -10.21 9.77 13.01
N TYR A 49 -10.80 10.00 11.85
CA TYR A 49 -11.18 11.29 11.32
C TYR A 49 -12.68 11.36 11.05
N SER A 50 -13.31 12.49 11.33
CA SER A 50 -14.69 12.77 10.96
C SER A 50 -14.72 13.55 9.66
N PHE A 51 -15.45 13.03 8.69
CA PHE A 51 -15.69 13.68 7.42
C PHE A 51 -17.19 13.95 7.28
N LYS A 52 -17.55 15.17 6.90
CA LYS A 52 -18.94 15.57 6.60
C LYS A 52 -18.96 16.28 5.25
N VAL A 53 -20.01 16.03 4.50
CA VAL A 53 -20.24 16.71 3.21
C VAL A 53 -21.71 17.13 3.11
N ARG A 54 -21.95 18.30 2.51
CA ARG A 54 -23.30 18.74 2.12
C ARG A 54 -23.28 19.42 0.76
N ALA A 55 -24.41 19.33 0.07
CA ALA A 55 -24.62 20.00 -1.19
C ALA A 55 -25.15 21.44 -0.95
N VAL A 56 -24.75 22.34 -1.82
CA VAL A 56 -25.14 23.76 -1.79
C VAL A 56 -25.61 24.18 -3.17
N ASN A 57 -26.71 24.92 -3.25
CA ASN A 57 -27.18 25.59 -4.45
C ASN A 57 -27.82 26.95 -4.09
N LYS A 58 -28.38 27.63 -5.09
CA LYS A 58 -29.05 28.94 -4.93
C LYS A 58 -30.27 28.89 -3.98
N ASP A 59 -30.87 27.73 -3.76
CA ASP A 59 -32.07 27.55 -2.94
C ASP A 59 -31.75 27.20 -1.50
N GLY A 60 -30.49 26.86 -1.18
CA GLY A 60 -30.03 26.55 0.17
C GLY A 60 -28.99 25.48 0.25
N VAL A 61 -28.92 24.82 1.42
CA VAL A 61 -27.97 23.76 1.73
C VAL A 61 -28.69 22.50 2.15
N SER A 62 -28.14 21.33 1.82
CA SER A 62 -28.65 20.05 2.31
C SER A 62 -28.23 19.79 3.77
N ASP A 63 -28.81 18.77 4.39
CA ASP A 63 -28.27 18.19 5.62
C ASP A 63 -26.85 17.63 5.37
N TRP A 64 -26.10 17.52 6.46
CA TRP A 64 -24.77 16.91 6.44
C TRP A 64 -24.85 15.39 6.33
N ALA A 65 -24.21 14.82 5.35
CA ALA A 65 -23.85 13.41 5.34
C ALA A 65 -22.50 13.24 6.08
N THR A 66 -22.47 12.34 7.07
CA THR A 66 -21.30 12.17 7.94
C THR A 66 -20.79 10.74 7.89
N ILE A 67 -19.47 10.59 7.83
CA ILE A 67 -18.78 9.31 7.98
C ILE A 67 -17.57 9.48 8.90
N GLN A 68 -17.30 8.46 9.70
CA GLN A 68 -16.02 8.33 10.41
C GLN A 68 -15.16 7.30 9.71
N VAL A 69 -13.88 7.60 9.55
CA VAL A 69 -12.92 6.74 8.88
C VAL A 69 -11.58 6.78 9.63
N THR A 70 -10.99 5.62 9.85
CA THR A 70 -9.68 5.52 10.48
C THR A 70 -8.63 5.27 9.40
N THR A 71 -7.54 6.04 9.41
CA THR A 71 -6.39 5.79 8.53
C THR A 71 -5.79 4.41 8.77
N LYS A 72 -5.10 3.86 7.78
CA LYS A 72 -4.41 2.57 7.92
C LYS A 72 -3.20 2.70 8.87
N ALA A 73 -2.73 1.58 9.38
CA ALA A 73 -1.43 1.49 10.04
C ALA A 73 -0.31 1.84 9.05
N ASN A 74 0.79 2.38 9.59
CA ASN A 74 2.01 2.51 8.80
C ASN A 74 2.60 1.11 8.57
N PRO A 75 2.71 0.64 7.33
CA PRO A 75 3.22 -0.70 7.05
C PRO A 75 4.69 -0.88 7.42
N LEU A 76 5.44 0.22 7.60
CA LEU A 76 6.87 0.19 7.92
C LEU A 76 7.18 0.45 9.39
N GLU A 77 6.18 0.68 10.24
CA GLU A 77 6.40 1.04 11.66
C GLU A 77 7.17 -0.03 12.43
N PHE A 78 6.92 -1.30 12.12
CA PHE A 78 7.59 -2.44 12.74
C PHE A 78 8.46 -3.21 11.74
N ALA A 79 8.92 -2.56 10.68
CA ALA A 79 9.76 -3.21 9.68
C ALA A 79 11.10 -3.65 10.28
N ILE A 80 11.55 -4.84 9.92
CA ILE A 80 12.85 -5.37 10.35
C ILE A 80 13.91 -4.80 9.41
N HIS A 81 14.85 -4.06 9.97
CA HIS A 81 15.97 -3.49 9.22
C HIS A 81 17.22 -4.37 9.27
N GLY A 82 18.17 -4.12 8.36
CA GLY A 82 19.42 -4.85 8.27
C GLY A 82 19.30 -6.28 7.74
N ILE A 83 18.17 -6.59 7.09
CA ILE A 83 17.94 -7.87 6.45
C ILE A 83 18.75 -8.02 5.16
N GLU A 84 19.03 -9.25 4.77
CA GLU A 84 19.73 -9.59 3.54
C GLU A 84 18.93 -10.63 2.75
N GLY A 85 19.13 -10.67 1.44
CA GLY A 85 18.45 -11.59 0.56
C GLY A 85 19.38 -12.35 -0.35
N GLU A 86 19.00 -13.59 -0.61
CA GLU A 86 19.59 -14.47 -1.62
C GLU A 86 18.48 -14.94 -2.56
N SER A 87 18.82 -15.20 -3.80
CA SER A 87 17.84 -15.74 -4.76
C SER A 87 18.51 -16.71 -5.73
N THR A 88 17.76 -17.73 -6.14
CA THR A 88 18.14 -18.61 -7.25
C THR A 88 18.11 -17.90 -8.60
N ALA A 89 17.45 -16.74 -8.67
CA ALA A 89 17.39 -15.94 -9.87
C ALA A 89 18.69 -15.16 -10.10
N ALA A 90 19.26 -15.28 -11.29
CA ALA A 90 20.32 -14.39 -11.72
C ALA A 90 19.78 -12.96 -11.84
N SER A 91 20.46 -12.00 -11.24
CA SER A 91 20.10 -10.57 -11.29
C SER A 91 20.65 -9.88 -12.52
N GLN A 92 19.96 -8.85 -12.99
CA GLN A 92 20.48 -7.92 -13.98
C GLN A 92 21.63 -7.12 -13.35
N GLY A 93 22.67 -6.79 -14.13
CA GLY A 93 23.83 -6.06 -13.62
C GLY A 93 23.42 -4.77 -12.90
N GLY A 94 23.90 -4.62 -11.66
CA GLY A 94 23.57 -3.48 -10.82
C GLY A 94 22.25 -3.54 -10.04
N PHE A 95 21.36 -4.53 -10.31
CA PHE A 95 20.05 -4.64 -9.69
C PHE A 95 19.91 -5.91 -8.86
N GLY A 96 20.81 -6.08 -7.89
CA GLY A 96 20.88 -7.24 -7.01
C GLY A 96 19.74 -7.34 -6.00
N VAL A 97 19.54 -8.53 -5.44
CA VAL A 97 18.43 -8.85 -4.53
C VAL A 97 18.38 -7.98 -3.29
N ASN A 98 19.51 -7.54 -2.76
CA ASN A 98 19.55 -6.70 -1.56
C ASN A 98 18.96 -5.29 -1.77
N ARG A 99 18.69 -4.89 -3.00
CA ARG A 99 17.93 -3.67 -3.30
C ARG A 99 16.43 -3.76 -2.98
N LEU A 100 15.94 -4.93 -2.60
CA LEU A 100 14.57 -5.10 -2.11
C LEU A 100 14.35 -4.49 -0.72
N PHE A 101 15.41 -4.22 0.03
CA PHE A 101 15.34 -3.90 1.46
C PHE A 101 15.78 -2.48 1.78
N ASP A 102 15.64 -1.56 0.82
CA ASP A 102 15.94 -0.14 1.02
C ASP A 102 14.78 0.63 1.70
N PHE A 103 13.59 0.03 1.81
CA PHE A 103 12.38 0.61 2.38
C PHE A 103 11.94 1.90 1.68
N ALA A 104 12.35 2.09 0.43
CA ALA A 104 11.99 3.24 -0.37
C ALA A 104 10.85 2.92 -1.35
N GLU A 105 9.89 3.83 -1.46
CA GLU A 105 8.81 3.72 -2.46
C GLU A 105 9.28 4.06 -3.87
N SER A 106 10.39 4.77 -3.97
CA SER A 106 11.03 5.13 -5.25
C SER A 106 12.53 4.90 -5.15
N GLY A 107 13.12 4.37 -6.18
CA GLY A 107 14.55 4.17 -6.22
C GLY A 107 14.94 2.83 -6.83
N ASP A 108 15.92 2.21 -6.23
CA ASP A 108 16.48 0.96 -6.71
C ASP A 108 15.54 -0.23 -6.46
N ASN A 109 15.52 -1.14 -7.38
CA ASN A 109 14.73 -2.36 -7.30
C ASN A 109 15.58 -3.59 -7.62
N TRP A 110 15.19 -4.74 -7.13
CA TRP A 110 15.70 -5.99 -7.64
C TRP A 110 15.13 -6.28 -9.01
N HIS A 111 16.00 -6.64 -9.96
CA HIS A 111 15.58 -7.02 -11.30
C HIS A 111 16.26 -8.32 -11.71
N THR A 112 15.46 -9.34 -12.02
CA THR A 112 15.96 -10.61 -12.56
C THR A 112 16.44 -10.45 -13.98
N LYS A 113 17.49 -11.18 -14.36
CA LYS A 113 18.04 -11.12 -15.71
C LYS A 113 17.03 -11.66 -16.73
N TYR A 114 16.81 -10.89 -17.80
CA TYR A 114 15.82 -11.20 -18.82
C TYR A 114 16.10 -12.51 -19.53
N ARG A 115 15.09 -13.38 -19.65
CA ARG A 115 15.10 -14.67 -20.35
C ARG A 115 16.16 -15.69 -19.90
N VAL A 116 16.73 -15.52 -18.71
CA VAL A 116 17.78 -16.43 -18.20
C VAL A 116 17.26 -17.31 -17.08
N ASN A 117 16.26 -16.84 -16.34
CA ASN A 117 15.75 -17.52 -15.15
C ASN A 117 14.59 -18.46 -15.49
N ALA A 118 14.63 -19.67 -14.95
CA ALA A 118 13.53 -20.61 -14.99
C ALA A 118 12.65 -20.49 -13.74
N MET A 119 11.37 -20.76 -13.85
CA MET A 119 10.44 -20.84 -12.72
C MET A 119 10.36 -22.29 -12.19
N PRO A 120 10.13 -22.49 -10.89
CA PRO A 120 9.99 -21.46 -9.84
C PRO A 120 11.31 -20.81 -9.46
N LEU A 121 11.24 -19.63 -8.85
CA LEU A 121 12.37 -18.91 -8.30
C LEU A 121 12.24 -18.83 -6.77
N ASP A 122 13.34 -19.00 -6.07
CA ASP A 122 13.39 -18.83 -4.63
C ASP A 122 13.97 -17.45 -4.28
N LEU A 123 13.35 -16.81 -3.29
CA LEU A 123 13.85 -15.64 -2.60
C LEU A 123 13.98 -15.98 -1.13
N ILE A 124 15.20 -16.04 -0.63
CA ILE A 124 15.51 -16.29 0.77
C ILE A 124 15.79 -14.93 1.43
N ILE A 125 15.10 -14.63 2.51
CA ILE A 125 15.26 -13.41 3.29
C ILE A 125 15.83 -13.78 4.65
N ASP A 126 17.02 -13.31 4.95
CA ASP A 126 17.68 -13.50 6.24
C ASP A 126 17.43 -12.30 7.13
N ILE A 127 16.57 -12.46 8.13
CA ILE A 127 16.20 -11.42 9.07
C ILE A 127 17.19 -11.23 10.22
N LYS A 128 18.29 -12.02 10.25
CA LYS A 128 19.40 -11.97 11.20
C LYS A 128 19.06 -12.22 12.68
N THR A 129 17.80 -12.20 13.03
CA THR A 129 17.31 -12.39 14.41
C THR A 129 16.10 -13.30 14.44
N VAL A 130 15.82 -13.89 15.61
CA VAL A 130 14.60 -14.64 15.82
C VAL A 130 13.49 -13.66 16.19
N ASN A 131 12.46 -13.58 15.36
CA ASN A 131 11.32 -12.71 15.55
C ASN A 131 10.02 -13.47 15.31
N GLN A 132 8.95 -13.03 15.96
CA GLN A 132 7.61 -13.41 15.56
C GLN A 132 7.22 -12.52 14.36
N LEU A 133 7.05 -13.14 13.19
CA LEU A 133 6.63 -12.45 11.98
C LEU A 133 5.10 -12.44 11.91
N ASP A 134 4.53 -11.28 11.62
CA ASP A 134 3.10 -11.06 11.45
C ASP A 134 2.72 -10.82 10.00
N LYS A 135 3.50 -10.02 9.30
CA LYS A 135 3.17 -9.57 7.94
C LYS A 135 4.39 -9.57 7.03
N PHE A 136 4.13 -9.82 5.77
CA PHE A 136 5.05 -9.58 4.66
C PHE A 136 4.46 -8.49 3.77
N HIS A 137 5.17 -7.36 3.63
CA HIS A 137 4.80 -6.28 2.75
C HIS A 137 5.65 -6.33 1.49
N TYR A 138 5.00 -6.32 0.35
CA TYR A 138 5.62 -6.29 -0.96
C TYR A 138 5.16 -5.06 -1.73
N LEU A 139 6.11 -4.22 -2.15
CA LEU A 139 5.85 -3.08 -3.01
C LEU A 139 6.18 -3.47 -4.47
N PRO A 140 5.18 -3.68 -5.33
CA PRO A 140 5.40 -3.95 -6.74
C PRO A 140 5.82 -2.68 -7.49
N ARG A 141 6.37 -2.86 -8.68
CA ARG A 141 6.61 -1.74 -9.61
C ARG A 141 5.29 -1.07 -10.00
N THR A 142 5.29 0.24 -10.08
CA THR A 142 4.10 1.04 -10.41
C THR A 142 3.70 0.96 -11.89
N ASP A 143 4.63 0.57 -12.77
CA ASP A 143 4.39 0.46 -14.21
C ASP A 143 3.78 -0.90 -14.64
N ALA A 144 3.36 -1.72 -13.69
CA ALA A 144 2.81 -3.07 -13.89
C ALA A 144 3.64 -3.95 -14.84
N GLY A 145 4.93 -3.67 -14.90
CA GLY A 145 5.86 -4.31 -15.82
C GLY A 145 6.23 -5.73 -15.43
N ASN A 146 7.20 -6.24 -16.14
CA ASN A 146 7.78 -7.56 -15.90
C ASN A 146 8.37 -7.68 -14.49
N GLY A 147 8.29 -8.86 -13.90
CA GLY A 147 8.96 -9.19 -12.64
C GLY A 147 8.14 -8.96 -11.38
N THR A 148 6.84 -8.69 -11.51
CA THR A 148 5.92 -8.64 -10.37
C THR A 148 5.70 -10.04 -9.80
N LEU A 149 5.77 -10.18 -8.47
CA LEU A 149 5.44 -11.42 -7.77
C LEU A 149 3.91 -11.58 -7.76
N LEU A 150 3.42 -12.55 -8.51
CA LEU A 150 1.97 -12.82 -8.61
C LEU A 150 1.53 -13.96 -7.71
N LYS A 151 2.33 -14.99 -7.60
CA LYS A 151 2.04 -16.19 -6.80
C LYS A 151 3.29 -16.67 -6.11
N GLY A 152 3.14 -17.22 -4.93
CA GLY A 152 4.23 -17.85 -4.23
C GLY A 152 3.77 -18.66 -3.03
N THR A 153 4.67 -19.49 -2.54
CA THR A 153 4.53 -20.18 -1.26
C THR A 153 5.58 -19.62 -0.31
N VAL A 154 5.19 -19.33 0.90
CA VAL A 154 6.06 -18.79 1.94
C VAL A 154 6.48 -19.93 2.87
N TYR A 155 7.76 -20.02 3.11
CA TYR A 155 8.35 -20.96 4.05
C TYR A 155 9.15 -20.17 5.10
N TYR A 156 9.33 -20.74 6.27
CA TYR A 156 10.24 -20.24 7.27
C TYR A 156 11.22 -21.32 7.73
N SER A 157 12.40 -20.92 8.16
CA SER A 157 13.45 -21.80 8.66
C SER A 157 14.27 -21.07 9.74
N MET A 158 14.80 -21.83 10.67
CA MET A 158 15.72 -21.34 11.69
C MET A 158 17.19 -21.62 11.36
N ASP A 159 17.45 -22.46 10.36
CA ASP A 159 18.79 -22.98 10.04
C ASP A 159 19.12 -22.94 8.54
N LYS A 160 18.17 -22.50 7.68
CA LYS A 160 18.25 -22.52 6.20
C LYS A 160 18.32 -23.92 5.58
N GLU A 161 18.18 -24.98 6.36
CA GLU A 161 18.22 -26.37 5.89
C GLU A 161 16.83 -27.03 6.02
N HIS A 162 16.12 -26.77 7.11
CA HIS A 162 14.79 -27.31 7.37
C HIS A 162 13.72 -26.22 7.21
N TRP A 163 12.90 -26.37 6.18
CA TRP A 163 11.89 -25.38 5.80
C TRP A 163 10.49 -25.87 6.14
N THR A 164 9.71 -25.02 6.78
CA THR A 164 8.30 -25.26 7.11
C THR A 164 7.44 -24.31 6.31
N GLU A 165 6.40 -24.83 5.66
CA GLU A 165 5.45 -24.02 4.92
C GLU A 165 4.58 -23.18 5.87
N ALA A 166 4.52 -21.89 5.63
CA ALA A 166 3.68 -20.93 6.36
C ALA A 166 2.38 -20.63 5.61
N GLY A 167 2.36 -20.78 4.28
CA GLY A 167 1.20 -20.54 3.45
C GLY A 167 1.57 -20.03 2.05
N GLY A 168 0.55 -19.71 1.25
CA GLY A 168 0.71 -19.22 -0.10
C GLY A 168 0.00 -17.89 -0.32
N PHE A 169 0.37 -17.20 -1.40
CA PHE A 169 -0.33 -16.00 -1.87
C PHE A 169 -0.59 -16.05 -3.37
N ASP A 170 -1.68 -15.43 -3.78
CA ASP A 170 -2.06 -15.26 -5.18
C ASP A 170 -2.59 -13.83 -5.39
N LEU A 171 -1.77 -12.98 -5.98
CA LEU A 171 -2.08 -11.58 -6.28
C LEU A 171 -2.62 -11.40 -7.71
N SER A 172 -2.72 -12.46 -8.50
CA SER A 172 -3.15 -12.41 -9.91
C SER A 172 -4.61 -11.97 -10.10
N LEU A 173 -5.42 -12.01 -9.04
CA LEU A 173 -6.83 -11.60 -9.04
C LEU A 173 -7.05 -10.19 -8.48
N ILE A 174 -6.01 -9.52 -8.01
CA ILE A 174 -6.11 -8.15 -7.50
C ILE A 174 -5.88 -7.21 -8.68
N HIS A 175 -6.95 -6.58 -9.16
CA HIS A 175 -6.83 -5.44 -10.05
C HIS A 175 -6.38 -4.23 -9.23
N ILE A 176 -5.14 -3.82 -9.43
CA ILE A 176 -4.57 -2.60 -8.88
C ILE A 176 -4.98 -1.41 -9.76
#